data_b10660e8ab7eab98bc75f088ed12fed5
#
_entry.id   b10660e8ab7eab98bc75f088ed12fed5
#
_cell.length_a   1.000
_cell.length_b   1.000
_cell.length_c   1.000
_cell.angle_alpha   90.00
_cell.angle_beta   90.00
_cell.angle_gamma   90.00
#
_symmetry.space_group_name_H-M   'P 1'
#
loop_
_entity.id
_entity.type
_entity.pdbx_description
1 polymer ?
#
loop_
_entity_poly.entity_id
_entity_poly.type
_entity_poly.pdbx_seq_one_letter_code
_entity_poly.pdbx_strand_id
1 'polypeptide(L)'
;MANADRRTVLRWAGAALATAVVATTSACSSDPNSVAGQAQNGDRKGYVAGDGTIQLLPADQRGAAVTLEGTTLEGQPWSMKDAAGSVLVVNVWGSWCPPCIEETPALQKAWEKVQSLKKKVAFIGLDKLEQPATGLAFKKANGVTYPSLAYDGGVPILSLQGKAAATPTTLVLDVQGRIAARVAGPVTTSTLLGLVDDVLDEKG
;
A
#
# COMPACT_ATOMS: atom_id res chain seq x y z
N MET A 1 62.10 -71.64 18.04
CA MET A 1 60.87 -72.34 17.59
C MET A 1 59.68 -71.57 18.03
N ALA A 2 58.73 -71.46 17.17
CA ALA A 2 57.36 -70.87 17.30
C ALA A 2 57.17 -69.41 16.89
N ASN A 3 56.58 -69.30 15.75
CA ASN A 3 55.98 -68.15 15.11
C ASN A 3 54.89 -67.53 16.00
N ALA A 4 54.96 -66.25 16.24
CA ALA A 4 53.85 -65.46 16.75
C ALA A 4 53.23 -64.59 15.59
N ASP A 5 52.01 -64.81 15.43
CA ASP A 5 51.14 -64.43 14.33
C ASP A 5 50.97 -62.89 14.17
N ARG A 6 51.28 -62.40 13.00
CA ARG A 6 51.25 -60.99 12.61
C ARG A 6 49.84 -60.50 12.15
N ARG A 7 48.77 -61.09 12.68
CA ARG A 7 47.43 -60.88 12.12
C ARG A 7 46.41 -60.13 12.99
N THR A 8 46.83 -59.56 14.13
CA THR A 8 45.84 -58.99 15.11
C THR A 8 45.96 -57.47 15.35
N VAL A 9 46.68 -56.71 14.53
CA VAL A 9 46.91 -55.28 14.79
C VAL A 9 46.28 -54.37 13.70
N LEU A 10 45.46 -54.90 12.80
CA LEU A 10 44.91 -54.10 11.72
C LEU A 10 43.36 -54.01 11.70
N ARG A 11 42.73 -53.85 12.86
CA ARG A 11 41.26 -53.79 12.97
C ARG A 11 40.71 -52.70 13.90
N TRP A 12 41.46 -51.68 14.26
CA TRP A 12 40.95 -50.57 15.09
C TRP A 12 41.28 -49.17 14.57
N ALA A 13 41.18 -48.95 13.27
CA ALA A 13 41.34 -47.62 12.70
C ALA A 13 40.27 -47.39 11.62
N GLY A 14 39.01 -47.39 12.05
CA GLY A 14 37.95 -47.24 11.06
C GLY A 14 36.58 -46.86 11.64
N ALA A 15 36.52 -46.07 12.71
CA ALA A 15 35.23 -45.67 13.24
C ALA A 15 35.32 -44.34 14.02
N ALA A 16 35.59 -43.24 13.32
CA ALA A 16 35.37 -41.92 13.92
C ALA A 16 35.49 -40.81 12.87
N LEU A 17 34.61 -40.72 11.91
CA LEU A 17 34.41 -39.52 11.09
C LEU A 17 33.03 -39.60 10.40
N ALA A 18 32.00 -39.71 11.21
CA ALA A 18 30.62 -39.50 10.80
C ALA A 18 29.95 -38.54 11.80
N THR A 19 30.45 -37.31 11.88
CA THR A 19 29.81 -36.28 12.69
C THR A 19 29.41 -35.14 11.81
N ALA A 20 28.08 -35.03 11.66
CA ALA A 20 27.33 -33.77 11.63
C ALA A 20 27.66 -32.79 10.52
N VAL A 21 27.19 -33.09 9.31
CA VAL A 21 26.60 -32.01 8.49
C VAL A 21 25.21 -31.76 9.10
N VAL A 22 25.18 -30.93 10.14
CA VAL A 22 23.95 -30.24 10.51
C VAL A 22 23.69 -29.26 9.38
N ALA A 23 22.88 -29.68 8.43
CA ALA A 23 22.24 -28.76 7.48
C ALA A 23 21.44 -27.75 8.30
N THR A 24 22.01 -26.59 8.53
CA THR A 24 21.25 -25.39 8.88
C THR A 24 20.40 -25.06 7.67
N THR A 25 19.28 -25.75 7.52
CA THR A 25 18.17 -25.25 6.75
C THR A 25 17.69 -24.02 7.50
N SER A 26 18.27 -22.87 7.20
CA SER A 26 17.65 -21.59 7.45
C SER A 26 16.30 -21.67 6.72
N ALA A 27 15.27 -21.99 7.47
CA ALA A 27 13.92 -21.81 7.05
C ALA A 27 13.79 -20.29 6.83
N CYS A 28 13.95 -19.84 5.59
CA CYS A 28 13.40 -18.58 5.15
C CYS A 28 11.89 -18.71 5.41
N SER A 29 11.44 -18.28 6.58
CA SER A 29 10.03 -18.01 6.80
C SER A 29 9.72 -16.85 5.85
N SER A 30 9.20 -17.19 4.68
CA SER A 30 8.67 -16.20 3.76
C SER A 30 7.47 -15.58 4.48
N ASP A 31 7.67 -14.43 5.08
CA ASP A 31 6.56 -13.61 5.56
C ASP A 31 5.64 -13.40 4.33
N PRO A 32 4.39 -13.87 4.35
CA PRO A 32 3.47 -13.71 3.23
C PRO A 32 3.24 -12.24 2.87
N ASN A 33 3.53 -11.31 3.79
CA ASN A 33 3.48 -9.87 3.56
C ASN A 33 4.82 -9.29 3.06
N SER A 34 5.89 -10.08 2.95
CA SER A 34 7.13 -9.63 2.34
C SER A 34 6.95 -9.44 0.83
N VAL A 35 7.72 -8.54 0.22
CA VAL A 35 7.71 -8.32 -1.24
C VAL A 35 7.98 -9.63 -2.00
N ALA A 36 8.86 -10.49 -1.48
CA ALA A 36 9.15 -11.79 -2.06
C ALA A 36 7.98 -12.78 -1.90
N GLY A 37 7.31 -12.79 -0.73
CA GLY A 37 6.12 -13.61 -0.49
C GLY A 37 4.96 -13.19 -1.37
N GLN A 38 4.76 -11.89 -1.55
CA GLN A 38 3.71 -11.33 -2.43
C GLN A 38 3.98 -11.60 -3.91
N ALA A 39 5.24 -11.54 -4.35
CA ALA A 39 5.63 -11.89 -5.72
C ALA A 39 5.41 -13.38 -6.03
N GLN A 40 5.54 -14.27 -5.04
CA GLN A 40 5.30 -15.72 -5.20
C GLN A 40 3.82 -16.08 -5.19
N ASN A 41 2.98 -15.32 -4.48
CA ASN A 41 1.53 -15.50 -4.46
C ASN A 41 0.84 -14.86 -5.69
N GLY A 42 1.60 -14.52 -6.71
CA GLY A 42 1.26 -13.73 -7.88
C GLY A 42 -0.09 -14.02 -8.52
N ASP A 43 -1.03 -13.12 -8.30
CA ASP A 43 -2.21 -12.93 -9.14
C ASP A 43 -1.94 -12.05 -10.36
N ARG A 44 -0.67 -11.78 -10.70
CA ARG A 44 -0.16 -10.96 -11.82
C ARG A 44 -0.61 -9.48 -11.83
N LYS A 45 -1.28 -9.00 -10.78
CA LYS A 45 -1.80 -7.62 -10.72
C LYS A 45 -0.81 -6.61 -10.13
N GLY A 46 0.43 -7.01 -9.82
CA GLY A 46 1.43 -6.13 -9.22
C GLY A 46 1.00 -5.62 -7.83
N TYR A 47 0.24 -6.43 -7.10
CA TYR A 47 -0.19 -6.10 -5.75
C TYR A 47 1.01 -6.11 -4.82
N VAL A 48 1.26 -4.98 -4.18
CA VAL A 48 2.21 -4.83 -3.07
C VAL A 48 1.41 -4.33 -1.88
N ALA A 49 1.29 -5.16 -0.84
CA ALA A 49 0.64 -4.75 0.40
C ALA A 49 1.44 -3.64 1.07
N GLY A 50 0.73 -2.70 1.67
CA GLY A 50 1.35 -1.71 2.55
C GLY A 50 1.66 -2.32 3.92
N ASP A 51 2.69 -1.81 4.56
CA ASP A 51 3.18 -2.22 5.88
C ASP A 51 2.49 -1.49 7.05
N GLY A 52 1.50 -0.64 6.77
CA GLY A 52 0.81 0.20 7.75
C GLY A 52 1.59 1.45 8.15
N THR A 53 2.70 1.76 7.52
CA THR A 53 3.51 2.94 7.85
C THR A 53 2.71 4.23 7.63
N ILE A 54 2.68 5.08 8.67
CA ILE A 54 2.10 6.42 8.63
C ILE A 54 3.24 7.43 8.66
N GLN A 55 3.23 8.36 7.70
CA GLN A 55 4.19 9.46 7.61
C GLN A 55 3.44 10.79 7.57
N LEU A 56 3.84 11.73 8.43
CA LEU A 56 3.45 13.14 8.34
C LEU A 56 4.71 13.93 7.97
N LEU A 57 4.63 14.74 6.92
CA LEU A 57 5.75 15.50 6.38
C LEU A 57 5.60 16.98 6.78
N PRO A 58 6.54 17.53 7.57
CA PRO A 58 6.61 18.97 7.81
C PRO A 58 6.62 19.76 6.50
N ALA A 59 6.07 20.97 6.50
CA ALA A 59 5.86 21.77 5.29
C ALA A 59 7.14 22.05 4.48
N ASP A 60 8.29 22.14 5.15
CA ASP A 60 9.63 22.34 4.57
C ASP A 60 10.25 21.05 3.98
N GLN A 61 9.66 19.89 4.27
CA GLN A 61 10.11 18.58 3.77
C GLN A 61 9.20 18.01 2.66
N ARG A 62 8.16 18.72 2.27
CA ARG A 62 7.24 18.32 1.20
C ARG A 62 7.88 18.53 -0.16
N GLY A 63 7.64 17.58 -1.07
CA GLY A 63 8.04 17.69 -2.47
C GLY A 63 7.26 18.75 -3.25
N ALA A 64 7.42 18.75 -4.56
CA ALA A 64 6.63 19.58 -5.46
C ALA A 64 5.13 19.22 -5.39
N ALA A 65 4.28 20.15 -5.82
CA ALA A 65 2.85 19.88 -5.98
C ALA A 65 2.63 18.71 -6.96
N VAL A 66 1.67 17.86 -6.62
CA VAL A 66 1.19 16.78 -7.47
C VAL A 66 0.24 17.35 -8.53
N THR A 67 0.27 16.79 -9.72
CA THR A 67 -0.74 17.07 -10.77
C THR A 67 -1.58 15.83 -10.97
N LEU A 68 -2.87 15.94 -10.69
CA LEU A 68 -3.85 14.88 -10.91
C LEU A 68 -4.94 15.36 -11.83
N GLU A 69 -5.21 14.59 -12.87
CA GLU A 69 -6.34 14.77 -13.77
C GLU A 69 -6.71 13.42 -14.40
N GLY A 70 -7.91 13.30 -14.90
CA GLY A 70 -8.39 12.10 -15.56
C GLY A 70 -9.91 12.06 -15.71
N THR A 71 -10.42 10.92 -16.12
CA THR A 71 -11.85 10.65 -16.23
C THR A 71 -12.29 9.83 -15.02
N THR A 72 -13.38 10.23 -14.37
CA THR A 72 -13.95 9.47 -13.25
C THR A 72 -14.59 8.18 -13.73
N LEU A 73 -14.86 7.26 -12.80
CA LEU A 73 -15.59 6.01 -13.07
C LEU A 73 -16.99 6.27 -13.63
N GLU A 74 -17.55 7.45 -13.37
CA GLU A 74 -18.83 7.93 -13.90
C GLU A 74 -18.70 8.61 -15.28
N GLY A 75 -17.49 8.66 -15.86
CA GLY A 75 -17.21 9.22 -17.18
C GLY A 75 -17.09 10.75 -17.22
N GLN A 76 -16.92 11.41 -16.06
CA GLN A 76 -16.78 12.86 -16.00
C GLN A 76 -15.29 13.27 -15.94
N PRO A 77 -14.86 14.36 -16.59
CA PRO A 77 -13.53 14.91 -16.41
C PRO A 77 -13.36 15.39 -14.96
N TRP A 78 -12.19 15.21 -14.40
CA TRP A 78 -11.80 15.70 -13.09
C TRP A 78 -10.34 16.14 -13.09
N SER A 79 -10.03 17.20 -12.35
CA SER A 79 -8.66 17.69 -12.18
C SER A 79 -8.45 18.28 -10.79
N MET A 80 -7.19 18.56 -10.41
CA MET A 80 -6.84 19.25 -9.17
C MET A 80 -7.55 20.62 -9.00
N LYS A 81 -8.00 21.25 -10.10
CA LYS A 81 -8.76 22.50 -10.04
C LYS A 81 -10.11 22.34 -9.33
N ASP A 82 -10.70 21.14 -9.41
CA ASP A 82 -11.97 20.84 -8.77
C ASP A 82 -11.84 20.73 -7.24
N ALA A 83 -10.60 20.59 -6.74
CA ALA A 83 -10.25 20.57 -5.31
C ALA A 83 -9.48 21.83 -4.85
N ALA A 84 -9.44 22.89 -5.69
CA ALA A 84 -8.63 24.07 -5.39
C ALA A 84 -8.98 24.70 -4.04
N GLY A 85 -7.94 25.01 -3.25
CA GLY A 85 -8.09 25.61 -1.93
C GLY A 85 -8.59 24.66 -0.84
N SER A 86 -8.65 23.37 -1.12
CA SER A 86 -8.99 22.32 -0.17
C SER A 86 -7.79 21.42 0.14
N VAL A 87 -7.74 20.84 1.32
CA VAL A 87 -6.93 19.66 1.58
C VAL A 87 -7.50 18.51 0.77
N LEU A 88 -6.66 17.77 0.04
CA LEU A 88 -7.11 16.68 -0.82
C LEU A 88 -6.68 15.32 -0.27
N VAL A 89 -7.63 14.45 0.00
CA VAL A 89 -7.37 13.04 0.29
C VAL A 89 -7.37 12.26 -1.04
N VAL A 90 -6.27 11.58 -1.31
CA VAL A 90 -6.09 10.70 -2.47
C VAL A 90 -5.96 9.26 -1.98
N ASN A 91 -6.87 8.38 -2.37
CA ASN A 91 -6.81 6.96 -2.03
C ASN A 91 -6.59 6.11 -3.28
N VAL A 92 -5.50 5.33 -3.32
CA VAL A 92 -5.20 4.38 -4.40
C VAL A 92 -5.74 3.01 -3.99
N TRP A 93 -6.67 2.49 -4.77
CA TRP A 93 -7.46 1.30 -4.45
C TRP A 93 -7.76 0.42 -5.66
N GLY A 94 -8.38 -0.72 -5.45
CA GLY A 94 -8.96 -1.57 -6.48
C GLY A 94 -9.95 -2.54 -5.86
N SER A 95 -11.00 -2.93 -6.58
CA SER A 95 -12.04 -3.86 -6.09
C SER A 95 -11.51 -5.28 -5.86
N TRP A 96 -10.38 -5.60 -6.48
CA TRP A 96 -9.67 -6.87 -6.35
C TRP A 96 -8.74 -6.95 -5.13
N CYS A 97 -8.59 -5.86 -4.36
CA CYS A 97 -7.63 -5.71 -3.27
C CYS A 97 -8.37 -5.93 -1.91
N PRO A 98 -8.17 -7.05 -1.20
CA PRO A 98 -8.89 -7.32 0.04
C PRO A 98 -8.77 -6.21 1.11
N PRO A 99 -7.57 -5.68 1.46
CA PRO A 99 -7.48 -4.61 2.44
C PRO A 99 -8.10 -3.28 1.97
N CYS A 100 -8.23 -3.05 0.63
CA CYS A 100 -8.97 -1.90 0.11
C CYS A 100 -10.48 -2.04 0.38
N ILE A 101 -11.00 -3.26 0.24
CA ILE A 101 -12.40 -3.57 0.55
C ILE A 101 -12.67 -3.33 2.04
N GLU A 102 -11.76 -3.78 2.89
CA GLU A 102 -11.87 -3.63 4.35
C GLU A 102 -11.84 -2.16 4.80
N GLU A 103 -11.02 -1.29 4.17
CA GLU A 103 -10.94 0.13 4.54
C GLU A 103 -12.06 0.99 3.96
N THR A 104 -12.76 0.53 2.91
CA THR A 104 -13.78 1.32 2.19
C THR A 104 -14.84 1.95 3.12
N PRO A 105 -15.43 1.25 4.12
CA PRO A 105 -16.38 1.88 5.04
C PRO A 105 -15.74 2.99 5.89
N ALA A 106 -14.46 2.86 6.23
CA ALA A 106 -13.75 3.88 7.02
C ALA A 106 -13.51 5.16 6.21
N LEU A 107 -13.15 5.02 4.93
CA LEU A 107 -12.97 6.15 4.00
C LEU A 107 -14.31 6.87 3.75
N GLN A 108 -15.38 6.11 3.47
CA GLN A 108 -16.71 6.69 3.25
C GLN A 108 -17.19 7.46 4.49
N LYS A 109 -17.03 6.89 5.68
CA LYS A 109 -17.37 7.56 6.93
C LYS A 109 -16.55 8.84 7.18
N ALA A 110 -15.25 8.83 6.82
CA ALA A 110 -14.42 10.03 6.91
C ALA A 110 -14.91 11.12 5.93
N TRP A 111 -15.23 10.73 4.68
CA TRP A 111 -15.81 11.63 3.68
C TRP A 111 -17.11 12.28 4.16
N GLU A 112 -18.07 11.49 4.62
CA GLU A 112 -19.33 11.99 5.17
C GLU A 112 -19.10 12.97 6.33
N LYS A 113 -18.13 12.66 7.21
CA LYS A 113 -17.81 13.50 8.35
C LYS A 113 -17.27 14.87 7.93
N VAL A 114 -16.32 14.93 6.99
CA VAL A 114 -15.77 16.22 6.54
C VAL A 114 -16.83 17.03 5.80
N GLN A 115 -17.72 16.38 5.03
CA GLN A 115 -18.86 17.05 4.38
C GLN A 115 -19.84 17.63 5.41
N SER A 116 -20.22 16.85 6.42
CA SER A 116 -21.14 17.29 7.47
C SER A 116 -20.61 18.49 8.27
N LEU A 117 -19.31 18.55 8.46
CA LEU A 117 -18.63 19.66 9.16
C LEU A 117 -18.27 20.82 8.23
N LYS A 118 -18.58 20.73 6.94
CA LYS A 118 -18.25 21.73 5.91
C LYS A 118 -16.76 22.11 5.89
N LYS A 119 -15.88 21.14 6.19
CA LYS A 119 -14.44 21.34 6.12
C LYS A 119 -14.03 21.52 4.65
N LYS A 120 -13.00 22.34 4.40
CA LYS A 120 -12.39 22.50 3.08
C LYS A 120 -11.51 21.29 2.74
N VAL A 121 -12.16 20.15 2.54
CA VAL A 121 -11.53 18.86 2.23
C VAL A 121 -12.24 18.23 1.05
N ALA A 122 -11.47 17.80 0.08
CA ALA A 122 -11.92 17.00 -1.05
C ALA A 122 -11.37 15.58 -0.97
N PHE A 123 -12.04 14.63 -1.61
CA PHE A 123 -11.59 13.24 -1.75
C PHE A 123 -11.57 12.86 -3.22
N ILE A 124 -10.57 12.08 -3.61
CA ILE A 124 -10.49 11.43 -4.92
C ILE A 124 -9.91 10.02 -4.76
N GLY A 125 -10.61 9.01 -5.26
CA GLY A 125 -10.06 7.67 -5.43
C GLY A 125 -9.25 7.59 -6.73
N LEU A 126 -8.24 6.74 -6.76
CA LEU A 126 -7.56 6.33 -7.99
C LEU A 126 -7.76 4.82 -8.12
N ASP A 127 -8.66 4.42 -8.99
CA ASP A 127 -8.89 3.02 -9.32
C ASP A 127 -7.67 2.44 -10.02
N LYS A 128 -7.28 1.23 -9.69
CA LYS A 128 -6.02 0.63 -10.15
C LYS A 128 -6.27 -0.73 -10.78
N LEU A 129 -5.74 -0.91 -12.00
CA LEU A 129 -5.63 -2.20 -12.69
C LEU A 129 -6.97 -2.95 -12.91
N GLU A 130 -8.06 -2.22 -13.12
CA GLU A 130 -9.35 -2.81 -13.48
C GLU A 130 -10.11 -1.96 -14.50
N GLN A 131 -11.18 -2.53 -15.06
CA GLN A 131 -12.04 -1.82 -15.99
C GLN A 131 -12.96 -0.85 -15.23
N PRO A 132 -13.27 0.34 -15.78
CA PRO A 132 -14.09 1.35 -15.11
C PRO A 132 -15.44 0.80 -14.63
N ALA A 133 -16.07 -0.11 -15.41
CA ALA A 133 -17.35 -0.72 -15.05
C ALA A 133 -17.25 -1.57 -13.77
N THR A 134 -16.12 -2.24 -13.53
CA THR A 134 -15.88 -3.05 -12.32
C THR A 134 -15.73 -2.15 -11.09
N GLY A 135 -14.89 -1.12 -11.17
CA GLY A 135 -14.70 -0.14 -10.10
C GLY A 135 -15.99 0.60 -9.77
N LEU A 136 -16.76 1.00 -10.79
CA LEU A 136 -18.07 1.65 -10.61
C LEU A 136 -19.08 0.72 -9.92
N ALA A 137 -19.13 -0.56 -10.30
CA ALA A 137 -20.00 -1.54 -9.65
C ALA A 137 -19.63 -1.73 -8.17
N PHE A 138 -18.33 -1.81 -7.87
CA PHE A 138 -17.84 -1.89 -6.50
C PHE A 138 -18.24 -0.65 -5.67
N LYS A 139 -18.01 0.57 -6.18
CA LYS A 139 -18.43 1.80 -5.52
C LYS A 139 -19.91 1.79 -5.17
N LYS A 140 -20.77 1.43 -6.13
CA LYS A 140 -22.23 1.36 -5.94
C LYS A 140 -22.61 0.33 -4.87
N ALA A 141 -22.01 -0.86 -4.91
CA ALA A 141 -22.30 -1.94 -3.96
C ALA A 141 -21.89 -1.58 -2.52
N ASN A 142 -20.85 -0.76 -2.35
CA ASN A 142 -20.31 -0.37 -1.06
C ASN A 142 -20.69 1.05 -0.62
N GLY A 143 -21.58 1.74 -1.35
CA GLY A 143 -22.09 3.06 -1.01
C GLY A 143 -21.02 4.17 -1.05
N VAL A 144 -19.97 4.02 -1.85
CA VAL A 144 -18.90 5.03 -1.99
C VAL A 144 -19.40 6.20 -2.82
N THR A 145 -19.41 7.41 -2.23
CA THR A 145 -19.99 8.62 -2.85
C THR A 145 -18.94 9.64 -3.30
N TYR A 146 -17.72 9.60 -2.83
CA TYR A 146 -16.65 10.45 -3.34
C TYR A 146 -16.21 10.00 -4.75
N PRO A 147 -15.73 10.92 -5.62
CA PRO A 147 -15.32 10.59 -6.98
C PRO A 147 -14.07 9.68 -6.99
N SER A 148 -13.95 8.87 -8.03
CA SER A 148 -12.74 8.07 -8.27
C SER A 148 -12.37 8.15 -9.75
N LEU A 149 -11.10 8.38 -10.07
CA LEU A 149 -10.57 8.30 -11.42
C LEU A 149 -10.49 6.84 -11.85
N ALA A 150 -10.90 6.58 -13.09
CA ALA A 150 -10.74 5.31 -13.75
C ALA A 150 -9.25 5.02 -14.05
N TYR A 151 -8.90 3.76 -14.15
CA TYR A 151 -7.56 3.35 -14.54
C TYR A 151 -7.30 3.66 -16.03
N ASP A 152 -6.27 4.44 -16.29
CA ASP A 152 -5.83 4.88 -17.62
C ASP A 152 -4.38 4.45 -17.95
N GLY A 153 -3.96 3.28 -17.47
CA GLY A 153 -2.58 2.85 -17.57
C GLY A 153 -1.71 3.29 -16.39
N GLY A 154 -2.30 3.99 -15.41
CA GLY A 154 -1.67 4.39 -14.15
C GLY A 154 -1.04 5.78 -14.16
N VAL A 155 -1.31 6.60 -15.17
CA VAL A 155 -0.75 7.97 -15.28
C VAL A 155 -0.99 8.80 -14.01
N PRO A 156 -2.21 8.88 -13.43
CA PRO A 156 -2.43 9.60 -12.18
C PRO A 156 -1.63 9.04 -11.01
N ILE A 157 -1.43 7.71 -10.95
CA ILE A 157 -0.67 7.06 -9.88
C ILE A 157 0.83 7.40 -10.00
N LEU A 158 1.36 7.47 -11.21
CA LEU A 158 2.75 7.85 -11.46
C LEU A 158 3.04 9.28 -11.00
N SER A 159 2.06 10.19 -11.13
CA SER A 159 2.20 11.58 -10.68
C SER A 159 2.37 11.71 -9.16
N LEU A 160 2.05 10.68 -8.39
CA LEU A 160 2.20 10.64 -6.93
C LEU A 160 3.65 10.44 -6.45
N GLN A 161 4.65 10.72 -7.29
CA GLN A 161 6.07 10.78 -6.93
C GLN A 161 6.59 9.48 -6.27
N GLY A 162 6.08 8.32 -6.68
CA GLY A 162 6.45 7.01 -6.12
C GLY A 162 5.87 6.73 -4.72
N LYS A 163 5.06 7.64 -4.16
CA LYS A 163 4.49 7.48 -2.81
C LYS A 163 3.34 6.47 -2.72
N ALA A 164 2.82 5.99 -3.86
CA ALA A 164 1.70 5.04 -3.94
C ALA A 164 2.11 3.68 -4.55
N ALA A 165 3.30 3.17 -4.20
CA ALA A 165 3.77 1.86 -4.65
C ALA A 165 2.93 0.72 -4.08
N ALA A 166 2.53 0.81 -2.80
CA ALA A 166 1.62 -0.14 -2.15
C ALA A 166 0.15 0.15 -2.47
N THR A 167 -0.69 -0.87 -2.33
CA THR A 167 -2.15 -0.76 -2.46
C THR A 167 -2.80 -1.49 -1.26
N PRO A 168 -3.68 -0.84 -0.46
CA PRO A 168 -4.04 0.57 -0.60
C PRO A 168 -2.93 1.52 -0.18
N THR A 169 -3.01 2.75 -0.66
CA THR A 169 -2.25 3.89 -0.14
C THR A 169 -3.18 5.10 -0.06
N THR A 170 -3.19 5.76 1.08
CA THR A 170 -3.89 7.03 1.25
C THR A 170 -2.88 8.16 1.44
N LEU A 171 -3.02 9.21 0.65
CA LEU A 171 -2.23 10.44 0.75
C LEU A 171 -3.15 11.59 1.17
N VAL A 172 -2.62 12.49 2.01
CA VAL A 172 -3.25 13.79 2.29
C VAL A 172 -2.37 14.86 1.70
N LEU A 173 -2.93 15.65 0.78
CA LEU A 173 -2.25 16.76 0.13
C LEU A 173 -2.70 18.07 0.78
N ASP A 174 -1.75 18.99 0.97
CA ASP A 174 -2.04 20.34 1.44
C ASP A 174 -2.75 21.20 0.37
N VAL A 175 -3.17 22.40 0.72
CA VAL A 175 -3.89 23.30 -0.18
C VAL A 175 -3.04 23.79 -1.39
N GLN A 176 -1.73 23.57 -1.35
CA GLN A 176 -0.82 23.78 -2.47
C GLN A 176 -0.66 22.53 -3.35
N GLY A 177 -1.31 21.40 -3.01
CA GLY A 177 -1.22 20.14 -3.74
C GLY A 177 0.04 19.32 -3.44
N ARG A 178 0.77 19.61 -2.36
CA ARG A 178 1.96 18.86 -1.96
C ARG A 178 1.57 17.73 -1.00
N ILE A 179 2.24 16.60 -1.09
CA ILE A 179 1.97 15.45 -0.20
C ILE A 179 2.43 15.82 1.22
N ALA A 180 1.47 15.94 2.13
CA ALA A 180 1.67 16.27 3.53
C ALA A 180 1.64 15.03 4.43
N ALA A 181 0.78 14.04 4.11
CA ALA A 181 0.76 12.78 4.85
C ALA A 181 0.58 11.58 3.92
N ARG A 182 1.05 10.42 4.38
CA ARG A 182 0.96 9.14 3.68
C ARG A 182 0.63 8.03 4.67
N VAL A 183 -0.30 7.16 4.29
CA VAL A 183 -0.56 5.87 4.93
C VAL A 183 -0.33 4.78 3.89
N ALA A 184 0.64 3.89 4.12
CA ALA A 184 0.90 2.74 3.27
C ALA A 184 0.18 1.52 3.84
N GLY A 185 -1.00 1.20 3.33
CA GLY A 185 -1.89 0.15 3.84
C GLY A 185 -3.25 0.71 4.25
N PRO A 186 -4.12 -0.14 4.83
CA PRO A 186 -5.47 0.28 5.19
C PRO A 186 -5.48 1.36 6.28
N VAL A 187 -6.42 2.28 6.16
CA VAL A 187 -6.57 3.41 7.08
C VAL A 187 -7.89 3.33 7.85
N THR A 188 -7.87 3.75 9.12
CA THR A 188 -9.09 3.92 9.91
C THR A 188 -9.67 5.33 9.76
N THR A 189 -10.98 5.49 10.01
CA THR A 189 -11.63 6.81 10.02
C THR A 189 -10.94 7.80 10.96
N SER A 190 -10.58 7.37 12.17
CA SER A 190 -9.93 8.24 13.16
C SER A 190 -8.54 8.68 12.73
N THR A 191 -7.73 7.75 12.21
CA THR A 191 -6.39 8.07 11.70
C THR A 191 -6.46 9.06 10.55
N LEU A 192 -7.35 8.81 9.57
CA LEU A 192 -7.49 9.70 8.41
C LEU A 192 -7.95 11.09 8.82
N LEU A 193 -8.96 11.20 9.68
CA LEU A 193 -9.45 12.50 10.15
C LEU A 193 -8.36 13.25 10.95
N GLY A 194 -7.58 12.55 11.79
CA GLY A 194 -6.46 13.17 12.50
C GLY A 194 -5.43 13.76 11.52
N LEU A 195 -4.99 12.99 10.52
CA LEU A 195 -4.04 13.48 9.50
C LEU A 195 -4.60 14.66 8.68
N VAL A 196 -5.91 14.64 8.38
CA VAL A 196 -6.58 15.74 7.68
C VAL A 196 -6.61 16.98 8.56
N ASP A 197 -6.92 16.83 9.85
CA ASP A 197 -6.98 17.95 10.78
C ASP A 197 -5.60 18.56 11.02
N ASP A 198 -4.55 17.72 11.18
CA ASP A 198 -3.17 18.19 11.27
C ASP A 198 -2.78 19.09 10.08
N VAL A 199 -3.14 18.68 8.84
CA VAL A 199 -2.83 19.43 7.62
C VAL A 199 -3.70 20.69 7.47
N LEU A 200 -4.96 20.67 7.94
CA LEU A 200 -5.84 21.85 7.92
C LEU A 200 -5.40 22.92 8.92
N ASP A 201 -4.86 22.50 10.08
CA ASP A 201 -4.46 23.40 11.16
C ASP A 201 -3.10 24.05 10.91
N GLU A 202 -2.35 23.58 9.89
CA GLU A 202 -1.12 24.24 9.46
C GLU A 202 -1.44 25.65 8.93
N LYS A 203 -0.87 26.64 9.57
CA LYS A 203 -0.96 28.02 9.08
C LYS A 203 -0.15 28.09 7.78
N GLY A 204 -0.85 28.38 6.68
CA GLY A 204 -0.25 28.59 5.35
C GLY A 204 0.74 29.76 5.32
#